data_501e8506ec924c68379e54854e4bac46
#
_entry.id   501e8506ec924c68379e54854e4bac46
#
_cell.length_a   1.000
_cell.length_b   1.000
_cell.length_c   1.000
_cell.angle_alpha   90.00
_cell.angle_beta   90.00
_cell.angle_gamma   90.00
#
_symmetry.space_group_name_H-M   'P 1'
#
loop_
_entity.id
_entity.type
_entity.pdbx_description
1 polymer ?
#
loop_
_entity_poly.entity_id
_entity_poly.type
_entity_poly.pdbx_seq_one_letter_code
_entity_poly.pdbx_strand_id
1 'polypeptide(L)'
;MATSTSGNEVACKANATPQARPRSTGVLAAGAGREQNPATARPSPRPTGLRPVQPLPQRSFANWLVPITVACLMLALQAGGEPVYEALRYERAAVLGGQPWRLLSAHVVHLGWAHCLMNAGGLVLCAAFAAGTLSWRAWVTAIVVLAFGVGILLAAASPDATNYAGLSGVLYGLFIWVLAPRAWRGDRVALIVLVAVLARIGWQMLHPPSEAQRALIGGDVMVEAHLYGALCALALWLLQWMWLQLRRA
;
A
#
# COMPACT_ATOMS: atom_id res chain seq x y z
N MET A 1 -20.78 41.82 40.38
CA MET A 1 -21.62 40.80 41.01
C MET A 1 -20.88 39.52 40.85
N ALA A 2 -19.97 39.07 41.78
CA ALA A 2 -20.27 38.41 43.05
C ALA A 2 -21.05 37.11 42.77
N THR A 3 -20.62 35.91 43.10
CA THR A 3 -19.99 35.25 44.27
C THR A 3 -19.83 33.79 43.87
N SER A 4 -18.84 33.07 44.16
CA SER A 4 -18.43 32.47 45.48
C SER A 4 -18.55 30.95 45.41
N THR A 5 -17.40 30.29 45.56
CA THR A 5 -16.95 29.33 46.61
C THR A 5 -17.62 27.97 46.72
N SER A 6 -16.85 26.93 46.77
CA SER A 6 -16.42 26.07 47.89
C SER A 6 -16.07 24.68 47.31
N GLY A 7 -14.99 24.00 47.42
CA GLY A 7 -14.17 23.72 48.62
C GLY A 7 -14.69 22.49 49.35
N ASN A 8 -14.02 21.31 49.13
CA ASN A 8 -13.89 20.34 50.20
C ASN A 8 -12.72 19.36 49.93
N GLU A 9 -11.67 19.56 50.75
CA GLU A 9 -10.68 18.55 51.14
C GLU A 9 -11.27 17.64 52.23
N VAL A 10 -10.96 16.36 52.18
CA VAL A 10 -10.81 15.47 53.37
C VAL A 10 -9.88 14.33 53.00
N ALA A 11 -8.66 14.37 53.32
CA ALA A 11 -7.85 13.84 54.44
C ALA A 11 -7.95 12.32 54.66
N CYS A 12 -6.82 11.67 54.39
CA CYS A 12 -5.97 10.82 55.21
C CYS A 12 -6.61 9.83 56.18
N LYS A 13 -6.23 8.52 56.02
CA LYS A 13 -5.78 7.70 57.16
C LYS A 13 -4.96 6.52 56.69
N ALA A 14 -3.70 6.53 57.11
CA ALA A 14 -2.80 5.40 57.22
C ALA A 14 -3.22 4.50 58.40
N ASN A 15 -3.04 3.18 58.29
CA ASN A 15 -2.82 2.36 59.49
C ASN A 15 -1.88 1.18 59.18
N ALA A 16 -0.92 1.04 60.09
CA ALA A 16 0.22 0.16 60.08
C ALA A 16 -0.06 -1.19 60.78
N THR A 17 0.67 -2.18 60.33
CA THR A 17 1.18 -3.45 60.90
C THR A 17 0.77 -3.81 62.37
N PRO A 18 0.80 -5.13 62.77
CA PRO A 18 2.08 -5.78 63.09
C PRO A 18 2.22 -7.31 62.76
N GLN A 19 3.48 -7.71 62.85
CA GLN A 19 4.05 -9.05 62.84
C GLN A 19 3.54 -9.98 63.94
N ALA A 20 3.56 -11.32 63.66
CA ALA A 20 3.88 -12.35 64.69
C ALA A 20 4.35 -13.66 63.98
N ARG A 21 5.59 -14.06 64.30
CA ARG A 21 6.03 -15.47 64.32
C ARG A 21 5.73 -16.07 65.68
N PRO A 22 5.51 -17.40 65.81
CA PRO A 22 6.50 -18.24 66.45
C PRO A 22 6.66 -19.68 65.96
N ARG A 23 7.90 -20.12 66.03
CA ARG A 23 8.54 -21.32 66.63
C ARG A 23 7.87 -22.72 66.55
N SER A 24 8.60 -23.55 65.78
CA SER A 24 9.21 -24.86 66.14
C SER A 24 8.50 -25.81 67.10
N THR A 25 8.32 -27.04 66.69
CA THR A 25 8.78 -28.24 67.41
C THR A 25 8.83 -29.44 66.42
N GLY A 26 9.92 -30.18 66.53
CA GLY A 26 10.16 -31.38 65.69
C GLY A 26 9.53 -32.63 66.31
N VAL A 27 9.35 -33.63 65.52
CA VAL A 27 9.35 -35.04 65.90
C VAL A 27 9.94 -35.87 64.78
N LEU A 28 10.92 -36.69 65.11
CA LEU A 28 11.57 -37.74 64.35
C LEU A 28 10.59 -38.93 64.16
N ALA A 29 10.49 -39.43 62.96
CA ALA A 29 10.11 -40.86 62.80
C ALA A 29 10.80 -41.36 61.53
N ALA A 30 11.60 -42.42 61.73
CA ALA A 30 12.26 -43.23 60.72
C ALA A 30 11.26 -44.05 59.92
N GLY A 31 11.50 -44.29 58.66
CA GLY A 31 10.72 -45.20 57.83
C GLY A 31 11.22 -45.34 56.40
N ALA A 32 12.05 -46.39 56.22
CA ALA A 32 12.20 -47.24 55.02
C ALA A 32 12.47 -46.55 53.66
N GLY A 33 13.65 -46.81 53.19
CA GLY A 33 14.13 -46.55 51.84
C GLY A 33 13.27 -47.23 50.77
N ARG A 34 12.89 -46.46 49.77
CA ARG A 34 12.48 -46.94 48.49
C ARG A 34 13.40 -46.29 47.48
N GLU A 35 14.36 -47.06 47.00
CA GLU A 35 15.19 -46.69 45.85
C GLU A 35 14.29 -46.34 44.66
N GLN A 36 14.21 -45.06 44.32
CA GLN A 36 13.57 -44.60 43.14
C GLN A 36 14.59 -44.65 42.00
N ASN A 37 14.34 -45.59 41.07
CA ASN A 37 15.07 -45.75 39.81
C ASN A 37 15.11 -44.42 39.06
N PRO A 38 16.28 -43.85 38.72
CA PRO A 38 16.39 -42.53 38.05
C PRO A 38 16.05 -42.51 36.55
N ALA A 39 15.51 -43.66 36.02
CA ALA A 39 15.34 -43.80 34.55
C ALA A 39 13.98 -43.37 33.99
N THR A 40 13.06 -42.80 34.78
CA THR A 40 11.71 -42.40 34.26
C THR A 40 11.31 -40.93 34.56
N ALA A 41 12.26 -40.05 34.76
CA ALA A 41 11.98 -38.62 34.83
C ALA A 41 11.62 -38.15 33.42
N ARG A 42 10.32 -38.01 33.10
CA ARG A 42 9.86 -37.31 31.90
C ARG A 42 10.44 -35.91 31.90
N PRO A 43 11.12 -35.45 30.83
CA PRO A 43 11.58 -34.06 30.77
C PRO A 43 10.36 -33.15 30.90
N SER A 44 10.39 -32.24 31.89
CA SER A 44 9.39 -31.20 32.02
C SER A 44 9.27 -30.44 30.70
N PRO A 45 8.05 -30.12 30.25
CA PRO A 45 7.90 -29.33 29.00
C PRO A 45 8.65 -28.01 29.20
N ARG A 46 9.67 -27.77 28.37
CA ARG A 46 10.36 -26.49 28.30
C ARG A 46 9.30 -25.42 28.07
N PRO A 47 9.32 -24.33 28.85
CA PRO A 47 8.42 -23.22 28.58
C PRO A 47 8.60 -22.84 27.12
N THR A 48 7.51 -22.89 26.35
CA THR A 48 7.47 -22.49 24.95
C THR A 48 8.00 -21.07 24.90
N GLY A 49 9.25 -20.94 24.46
CA GLY A 49 9.91 -19.66 24.35
C GLY A 49 9.02 -18.72 23.57
N LEU A 50 8.72 -17.58 24.17
CA LEU A 50 8.10 -16.46 23.49
C LEU A 50 8.85 -16.29 22.16
N ARG A 51 8.15 -16.46 21.04
CA ARG A 51 8.76 -16.19 19.71
C ARG A 51 9.35 -14.80 19.79
N PRO A 52 10.63 -14.61 19.42
CA PRO A 52 11.21 -13.28 19.39
C PRO A 52 10.25 -12.40 18.58
N VAL A 53 9.82 -11.28 19.18
CA VAL A 53 9.02 -10.26 18.49
C VAL A 53 9.89 -9.85 17.30
N GLN A 54 9.47 -10.25 16.09
CA GLN A 54 10.18 -9.84 14.87
C GLN A 54 10.15 -8.31 14.84
N PRO A 55 11.30 -7.64 14.73
CA PRO A 55 11.30 -6.18 14.60
C PRO A 55 10.44 -5.82 13.40
N LEU A 56 9.53 -4.87 13.60
CA LEU A 56 8.73 -4.32 12.50
C LEU A 56 9.68 -3.93 11.37
N PRO A 57 9.36 -4.27 10.11
CA PRO A 57 10.21 -3.92 8.99
C PRO A 57 10.50 -2.42 9.06
N GLN A 58 11.77 -2.07 9.18
CA GLN A 58 12.19 -0.68 9.22
C GLN A 58 11.70 -0.01 7.94
N ARG A 59 10.87 1.02 8.10
CA ARG A 59 10.38 1.86 6.99
C ARG A 59 11.58 2.59 6.41
N SER A 60 12.25 1.98 5.45
CA SER A 60 13.39 2.61 4.80
C SER A 60 12.90 3.80 3.97
N PHE A 61 13.49 4.96 4.18
CA PHE A 61 13.24 6.15 3.35
C PHE A 61 13.48 5.85 1.86
N ALA A 62 14.39 4.92 1.56
CA ALA A 62 14.67 4.46 0.20
C ALA A 62 13.42 3.94 -0.54
N ASN A 63 12.40 3.46 0.17
CA ASN A 63 11.17 2.95 -0.45
C ASN A 63 10.24 4.08 -0.96
N TRP A 64 10.45 5.32 -0.49
CA TRP A 64 9.73 6.50 -0.95
C TRP A 64 10.41 7.21 -2.11
N LEU A 65 11.68 6.90 -2.35
CA LEU A 65 12.50 7.59 -3.34
C LEU A 65 11.83 7.57 -4.73
N VAL A 66 11.40 6.41 -5.21
CA VAL A 66 10.81 6.29 -6.55
C VAL A 66 9.48 7.03 -6.67
N PRO A 67 8.47 6.85 -5.77
CA PRO A 67 7.24 7.64 -5.83
C PRO A 67 7.47 9.15 -5.77
N ILE A 68 8.37 9.62 -4.90
CA ILE A 68 8.71 11.04 -4.80
C ILE A 68 9.39 11.53 -6.08
N THR A 69 10.37 10.80 -6.60
CA THR A 69 11.07 11.17 -7.84
C THR A 69 10.11 11.26 -9.02
N VAL A 70 9.20 10.29 -9.17
CA VAL A 70 8.19 10.32 -10.24
C VAL A 70 7.23 11.49 -10.06
N ALA A 71 6.76 11.77 -8.83
CA ALA A 71 5.91 12.93 -8.56
C ALA A 71 6.63 14.24 -8.89
N CYS A 72 7.88 14.41 -8.47
CA CYS A 72 8.69 15.58 -8.82
C CYS A 72 8.93 15.71 -10.33
N LEU A 73 9.18 14.59 -11.01
CA LEU A 73 9.32 14.58 -12.47
C LEU A 73 8.03 15.07 -13.16
N MET A 74 6.86 14.56 -12.73
CA MET A 74 5.57 14.99 -13.26
C MET A 74 5.36 16.50 -13.07
N LEU A 75 5.65 17.04 -11.88
CA LEU A 75 5.53 18.46 -11.60
C LEU A 75 6.50 19.31 -12.46
N ALA A 76 7.73 18.84 -12.64
CA ALA A 76 8.74 19.52 -13.47
C ALA A 76 8.32 19.53 -14.96
N LEU A 77 7.82 18.40 -15.47
CA LEU A 77 7.32 18.31 -16.86
C LEU A 77 6.06 19.16 -17.07
N GLN A 78 5.16 19.23 -16.07
CA GLN A 78 3.98 20.08 -16.11
C GLN A 78 4.35 21.57 -16.17
N ALA A 79 5.41 21.97 -15.47
CA ALA A 79 5.93 23.34 -15.55
C ALA A 79 6.53 23.69 -16.93
N GLY A 80 6.90 22.70 -17.74
CA GLY A 80 7.36 22.89 -19.12
C GLY A 80 6.23 23.28 -20.11
N GLY A 81 4.97 23.19 -19.68
CA GLY A 81 3.81 23.65 -20.44
C GLY A 81 3.52 22.86 -21.71
N GLU A 82 2.80 23.49 -22.64
CA GLU A 82 2.32 22.88 -23.89
C GLU A 82 3.40 22.19 -24.72
N PRO A 83 4.59 22.76 -24.94
CA PRO A 83 5.61 22.12 -25.77
C PRO A 83 6.04 20.75 -25.24
N VAL A 84 6.17 20.62 -23.90
CA VAL A 84 6.54 19.36 -23.26
C VAL A 84 5.38 18.36 -23.31
N TYR A 85 4.16 18.83 -23.09
CA TYR A 85 2.96 18.03 -23.20
C TYR A 85 2.83 17.42 -24.60
N GLU A 86 2.90 18.23 -25.67
CA GLU A 86 2.81 17.79 -27.05
C GLU A 86 3.92 16.82 -27.46
N ALA A 87 5.13 17.00 -26.97
CA ALA A 87 6.25 16.13 -27.27
C ALA A 87 6.12 14.73 -26.63
N LEU A 88 5.45 14.63 -25.48
CA LEU A 88 5.47 13.43 -24.65
C LEU A 88 4.13 12.70 -24.52
N ARG A 89 2.98 13.35 -24.78
CA ARG A 89 1.66 12.73 -24.73
C ARG A 89 1.56 11.56 -25.71
N TYR A 90 0.75 10.58 -25.38
CA TYR A 90 0.37 9.57 -26.35
C TYR A 90 -0.42 10.24 -27.49
N GLU A 91 0.01 10.00 -28.68
CA GLU A 91 -0.68 10.35 -29.91
C GLU A 91 -0.61 9.13 -30.83
N ARG A 92 -1.77 8.56 -31.13
CA ARG A 92 -1.85 7.31 -31.88
C ARG A 92 -1.11 7.34 -33.20
N ALA A 93 -1.31 8.40 -33.98
CA ALA A 93 -0.66 8.57 -35.29
C ALA A 93 0.87 8.63 -35.14
N ALA A 94 1.37 9.33 -34.13
CA ALA A 94 2.81 9.43 -33.88
C ALA A 94 3.41 8.11 -33.41
N VAL A 95 2.73 7.36 -32.53
CA VAL A 95 3.17 6.01 -32.10
C VAL A 95 3.27 5.07 -33.29
N LEU A 96 2.26 5.03 -34.15
CA LEU A 96 2.25 4.21 -35.36
C LEU A 96 3.26 4.71 -36.40
N GLY A 97 3.57 6.00 -36.39
CA GLY A 97 4.59 6.65 -37.23
C GLY A 97 6.03 6.50 -36.71
N GLY A 98 6.28 5.66 -35.69
CA GLY A 98 7.63 5.36 -35.21
C GLY A 98 8.09 6.12 -33.98
N GLN A 99 7.16 6.63 -33.14
CA GLN A 99 7.46 7.30 -31.86
C GLN A 99 7.01 6.43 -30.66
N PRO A 100 7.57 5.19 -30.46
CA PRO A 100 7.08 4.26 -29.44
C PRO A 100 7.36 4.73 -27.99
N TRP A 101 8.27 5.69 -27.77
CA TRP A 101 8.50 6.26 -26.43
C TRP A 101 7.24 6.90 -25.84
N ARG A 102 6.29 7.34 -26.68
CA ARG A 102 5.01 7.93 -26.25
C ARG A 102 4.11 6.94 -25.50
N LEU A 103 4.35 5.62 -25.66
CA LEU A 103 3.69 4.58 -24.85
C LEU A 103 4.05 4.68 -23.35
N LEU A 104 5.23 5.22 -23.05
CA LEU A 104 5.72 5.41 -21.68
C LEU A 104 5.64 6.86 -21.22
N SER A 105 6.07 7.80 -22.07
CA SER A 105 6.17 9.20 -21.69
C SER A 105 4.81 9.86 -21.42
N ALA A 106 3.74 9.38 -22.03
CA ALA A 106 2.38 9.88 -21.81
C ALA A 106 1.94 9.82 -20.33
N HIS A 107 2.49 8.90 -19.56
CA HIS A 107 2.12 8.72 -18.17
C HIS A 107 2.73 9.76 -17.22
N VAL A 108 3.70 10.55 -17.66
CA VAL A 108 4.35 11.58 -16.82
C VAL A 108 3.99 13.01 -17.20
N VAL A 109 3.16 13.21 -18.24
CA VAL A 109 2.59 14.51 -18.63
C VAL A 109 1.08 14.52 -18.38
N HIS A 110 0.48 15.70 -18.21
CA HIS A 110 -0.91 15.83 -17.78
C HIS A 110 -1.62 16.97 -18.51
N LEU A 111 -2.96 16.85 -18.62
CA LEU A 111 -3.83 17.83 -19.28
C LEU A 111 -3.80 19.21 -18.62
N GLY A 112 -3.54 19.26 -17.29
CA GLY A 112 -3.50 20.49 -16.53
C GLY A 112 -2.94 20.25 -15.12
N TRP A 113 -2.72 21.35 -14.38
CA TRP A 113 -2.15 21.30 -13.02
C TRP A 113 -2.99 20.49 -12.04
N ALA A 114 -4.32 20.63 -12.07
CA ALA A 114 -5.20 19.86 -11.19
C ALA A 114 -5.04 18.36 -11.45
N HIS A 115 -5.01 17.94 -12.71
CA HIS A 115 -4.77 16.55 -13.10
C HIS A 115 -3.40 16.04 -12.62
N CYS A 116 -2.35 16.83 -12.81
CA CYS A 116 -0.99 16.49 -12.34
C CYS A 116 -0.94 16.32 -10.82
N LEU A 117 -1.50 17.27 -10.06
CA LEU A 117 -1.50 17.24 -8.60
C LEU A 117 -2.34 16.05 -8.06
N MET A 118 -3.48 15.74 -8.66
CA MET A 118 -4.29 14.57 -8.31
C MET A 118 -3.52 13.26 -8.52
N ASN A 119 -2.79 13.14 -9.62
CA ASN A 119 -1.97 11.96 -9.90
C ASN A 119 -0.75 11.87 -8.97
N ALA A 120 -0.08 12.98 -8.69
CA ALA A 120 1.03 13.03 -7.71
C ALA A 120 0.54 12.65 -6.30
N GLY A 121 -0.60 13.21 -5.86
CA GLY A 121 -1.23 12.85 -4.59
C GLY A 121 -1.64 11.38 -4.53
N GLY A 122 -2.22 10.85 -5.62
CA GLY A 122 -2.56 9.44 -5.76
C GLY A 122 -1.34 8.53 -5.64
N LEU A 123 -0.21 8.91 -6.25
CA LEU A 123 1.05 8.15 -6.16
C LEU A 123 1.60 8.14 -4.72
N VAL A 124 1.60 9.29 -4.04
CA VAL A 124 2.01 9.40 -2.63
C VAL A 124 1.08 8.56 -1.74
N LEU A 125 -0.22 8.60 -1.98
CA LEU A 125 -1.19 7.79 -1.24
C LEU A 125 -0.96 6.29 -1.48
N CYS A 126 -0.72 5.87 -2.71
CA CYS A 126 -0.38 4.49 -3.03
C CYS A 126 0.91 4.04 -2.31
N ALA A 127 1.93 4.91 -2.27
CA ALA A 127 3.17 4.64 -1.53
C ALA A 127 2.93 4.52 -0.02
N ALA A 128 2.02 5.32 0.55
CA ALA A 128 1.62 5.20 1.94
C ALA A 128 0.93 3.85 2.24
N PHE A 129 0.07 3.38 1.34
CA PHE A 129 -0.52 2.03 1.46
C PHE A 129 0.51 0.91 1.29
N ALA A 130 1.51 1.08 0.45
CA ALA A 130 2.61 0.11 0.34
C ALA A 130 3.44 0.02 1.63
N ALA A 131 3.40 1.05 2.48
CA ALA A 131 3.96 1.10 3.83
C ALA A 131 5.43 0.61 3.93
N GLY A 132 6.24 0.92 2.91
CA GLY A 132 7.65 0.54 2.89
C GLY A 132 7.91 -0.95 2.58
N THR A 133 6.88 -1.71 2.18
CA THR A 133 7.04 -3.14 1.82
C THR A 133 7.66 -3.36 0.45
N LEU A 134 7.62 -2.36 -0.42
CA LEU A 134 8.13 -2.45 -1.78
C LEU A 134 9.54 -1.84 -1.88
N SER A 135 10.47 -2.60 -2.44
CA SER A 135 11.78 -2.08 -2.80
C SER A 135 11.71 -1.07 -3.95
N TRP A 136 12.73 -0.22 -4.09
CA TRP A 136 12.80 0.72 -5.21
C TRP A 136 12.72 0.01 -6.57
N ARG A 137 13.34 -1.17 -6.69
CA ARG A 137 13.28 -1.99 -7.92
C ARG A 137 11.85 -2.45 -8.23
N ALA A 138 11.11 -2.88 -7.21
CA ALA A 138 9.72 -3.30 -7.37
C ALA A 138 8.84 -2.12 -7.84
N TRP A 139 9.06 -0.92 -7.29
CA TRP A 139 8.38 0.30 -7.74
C TRP A 139 8.67 0.62 -9.20
N VAL A 140 9.96 0.67 -9.58
CA VAL A 140 10.34 0.97 -10.98
C VAL A 140 9.76 -0.07 -11.92
N THR A 141 9.93 -1.36 -11.61
CA THR A 141 9.39 -2.44 -12.46
C THR A 141 7.88 -2.34 -12.60
N ALA A 142 7.15 -2.14 -11.50
CA ALA A 142 5.69 -2.04 -11.56
C ALA A 142 5.23 -0.84 -12.39
N ILE A 143 5.81 0.35 -12.15
CA ILE A 143 5.46 1.56 -12.91
C ILE A 143 5.74 1.36 -14.41
N VAL A 144 6.93 0.86 -14.77
CA VAL A 144 7.31 0.68 -16.19
C VAL A 144 6.44 -0.38 -16.86
N VAL A 145 6.20 -1.53 -16.21
CA VAL A 145 5.39 -2.61 -16.80
C VAL A 145 3.93 -2.18 -16.94
N LEU A 146 3.36 -1.49 -15.94
CA LEU A 146 1.99 -0.98 -16.02
C LEU A 146 1.88 0.12 -17.07
N ALA A 147 2.81 1.06 -17.13
CA ALA A 147 2.82 2.13 -18.12
C ALA A 147 2.90 1.58 -19.55
N PHE A 148 3.82 0.65 -19.79
CA PHE A 148 3.96 0.01 -21.09
C PHE A 148 2.74 -0.83 -21.45
N GLY A 149 2.19 -1.59 -20.48
CA GLY A 149 0.97 -2.38 -20.67
C GLY A 149 -0.25 -1.52 -21.03
N VAL A 150 -0.47 -0.43 -20.30
CA VAL A 150 -1.55 0.53 -20.57
C VAL A 150 -1.35 1.16 -21.95
N GLY A 151 -0.13 1.60 -22.27
CA GLY A 151 0.19 2.20 -23.58
C GLY A 151 -0.06 1.23 -24.74
N ILE A 152 0.36 -0.03 -24.62
CA ILE A 152 0.09 -1.07 -25.64
C ILE A 152 -1.41 -1.33 -25.78
N LEU A 153 -2.15 -1.48 -24.67
CA LEU A 153 -3.58 -1.74 -24.73
C LEU A 153 -4.35 -0.56 -25.32
N LEU A 154 -3.95 0.69 -25.06
CA LEU A 154 -4.49 1.86 -25.74
C LEU A 154 -4.24 1.78 -27.25
N ALA A 155 -3.04 1.43 -27.67
CA ALA A 155 -2.70 1.30 -29.08
C ALA A 155 -3.41 0.13 -29.78
N ALA A 156 -3.60 -0.99 -29.10
CA ALA A 156 -4.14 -2.22 -29.69
C ALA A 156 -5.66 -2.35 -29.58
N ALA A 157 -6.25 -1.94 -28.45
CA ALA A 157 -7.64 -2.22 -28.11
C ALA A 157 -8.55 -0.97 -28.09
N SER A 158 -8.00 0.25 -28.20
CA SER A 158 -8.78 1.49 -28.25
C SER A 158 -8.46 2.27 -29.53
N PRO A 159 -8.99 1.86 -30.69
CA PRO A 159 -8.71 2.55 -31.97
C PRO A 159 -9.13 4.03 -31.95
N ASP A 160 -10.17 4.37 -31.21
CA ASP A 160 -10.71 5.72 -31.07
C ASP A 160 -9.91 6.60 -30.10
N ALA A 161 -8.99 6.00 -29.31
CA ALA A 161 -8.09 6.73 -28.43
C ALA A 161 -6.99 7.44 -29.25
N THR A 162 -7.29 8.63 -29.72
CA THR A 162 -6.33 9.42 -30.52
C THR A 162 -5.22 10.01 -29.66
N ASN A 163 -5.54 10.44 -28.45
CA ASN A 163 -4.64 11.11 -27.51
C ASN A 163 -4.84 10.58 -26.08
N TYR A 164 -3.74 10.54 -25.28
CA TYR A 164 -3.80 10.22 -23.86
C TYR A 164 -2.64 10.87 -23.13
N ALA A 165 -2.91 11.31 -21.88
CA ALA A 165 -1.90 11.80 -20.95
C ALA A 165 -2.35 11.56 -19.52
N GLY A 166 -1.41 11.24 -18.62
CA GLY A 166 -1.62 11.09 -17.19
C GLY A 166 -1.25 9.74 -16.62
N LEU A 167 -0.85 9.76 -15.36
CA LEU A 167 -0.44 8.55 -14.62
C LEU A 167 -1.63 7.70 -14.14
N SER A 168 -2.86 8.19 -14.25
CA SER A 168 -4.03 7.58 -13.58
C SER A 168 -4.24 6.10 -13.94
N GLY A 169 -4.08 5.69 -15.20
CA GLY A 169 -4.14 4.29 -15.60
C GLY A 169 -3.14 3.42 -14.82
N VAL A 170 -1.90 3.88 -14.75
CA VAL A 170 -0.85 3.23 -13.96
C VAL A 170 -1.19 3.22 -12.47
N LEU A 171 -1.74 4.32 -11.93
CA LEU A 171 -2.14 4.41 -10.52
C LEU A 171 -3.22 3.41 -10.15
N TYR A 172 -4.25 3.23 -10.96
CA TYR A 172 -5.27 2.20 -10.73
C TYR A 172 -4.63 0.81 -10.67
N GLY A 173 -3.70 0.52 -11.59
CA GLY A 173 -2.93 -0.72 -11.56
C GLY A 173 -2.06 -0.86 -10.30
N LEU A 174 -1.35 0.18 -9.90
CA LEU A 174 -0.52 0.19 -8.68
C LEU A 174 -1.35 -0.03 -7.42
N PHE A 175 -2.51 0.63 -7.29
CA PHE A 175 -3.41 0.42 -6.15
C PHE A 175 -3.85 -1.04 -6.07
N ILE A 176 -4.28 -1.64 -7.18
CA ILE A 176 -4.68 -3.05 -7.21
C ILE A 176 -3.50 -3.95 -6.84
N TRP A 177 -2.33 -3.73 -7.44
CA TRP A 177 -1.13 -4.53 -7.19
C TRP A 177 -0.64 -4.47 -5.74
N VAL A 178 -0.76 -3.30 -5.09
CA VAL A 178 -0.39 -3.10 -3.67
C VAL A 178 -1.45 -3.64 -2.72
N LEU A 179 -2.74 -3.42 -3.02
CA LEU A 179 -3.82 -3.70 -2.08
C LEU A 179 -4.34 -5.14 -2.15
N ALA A 180 -4.38 -5.77 -3.35
CA ALA A 180 -4.95 -7.10 -3.50
C ALA A 180 -4.26 -8.17 -2.64
N PRO A 181 -2.92 -8.26 -2.55
CA PRO A 181 -2.26 -9.23 -1.67
C PRO A 181 -2.50 -8.96 -0.17
N ARG A 182 -2.75 -7.71 0.21
CA ARG A 182 -3.04 -7.32 1.60
C ARG A 182 -4.47 -7.68 1.96
N ALA A 183 -5.43 -7.34 1.08
CA ALA A 183 -6.83 -7.71 1.23
C ALA A 183 -6.99 -9.23 1.36
N TRP A 184 -6.28 -10.00 0.52
CA TRP A 184 -6.27 -11.46 0.59
C TRP A 184 -5.77 -12.01 1.94
N ARG A 185 -4.86 -11.30 2.60
CA ARG A 185 -4.36 -11.65 3.94
C ARG A 185 -5.23 -11.13 5.09
N GLY A 186 -6.41 -10.59 4.80
CA GLY A 186 -7.38 -10.15 5.80
C GLY A 186 -7.24 -8.69 6.24
N ASP A 187 -6.44 -7.87 5.55
CA ASP A 187 -6.36 -6.42 5.81
C ASP A 187 -7.65 -5.75 5.34
N ARG A 188 -8.53 -5.42 6.29
CA ARG A 188 -9.84 -4.82 6.02
C ARG A 188 -9.75 -3.45 5.36
N VAL A 189 -8.74 -2.65 5.73
CA VAL A 189 -8.54 -1.32 5.12
C VAL A 189 -8.14 -1.49 3.65
N ALA A 190 -7.21 -2.38 3.37
CA ALA A 190 -6.82 -2.70 2.00
C ALA A 190 -8.01 -3.23 1.17
N LEU A 191 -8.88 -4.05 1.76
CA LEU A 191 -10.09 -4.57 1.11
C LEU A 191 -11.08 -3.45 0.78
N ILE A 192 -11.37 -2.56 1.73
CA ILE A 192 -12.29 -1.44 1.53
C ILE A 192 -11.79 -0.53 0.41
N VAL A 193 -10.50 -0.15 0.44
CA VAL A 193 -9.92 0.73 -0.59
C VAL A 193 -9.87 0.03 -1.94
N LEU A 194 -9.54 -1.27 -2.00
CA LEU A 194 -9.57 -2.05 -3.24
C LEU A 194 -10.97 -2.09 -3.86
N VAL A 195 -12.00 -2.35 -3.03
CA VAL A 195 -13.40 -2.33 -3.49
C VAL A 195 -13.79 -0.94 -4.00
N ALA A 196 -13.39 0.14 -3.31
CA ALA A 196 -13.65 1.50 -3.77
C ALA A 196 -12.97 1.80 -5.12
N VAL A 197 -11.71 1.36 -5.31
CA VAL A 197 -10.97 1.50 -6.58
C VAL A 197 -11.68 0.77 -7.71
N LEU A 198 -12.09 -0.49 -7.49
CA LEU A 198 -12.79 -1.29 -8.50
C LEU A 198 -14.19 -0.72 -8.80
N ALA A 199 -14.93 -0.31 -7.77
CA ALA A 199 -16.23 0.34 -7.94
C ALA A 199 -16.10 1.66 -8.71
N ARG A 200 -15.03 2.43 -8.48
CA ARG A 200 -14.76 3.67 -9.24
C ARG A 200 -14.50 3.39 -10.71
N ILE A 201 -13.74 2.35 -11.05
CA ILE A 201 -13.53 1.94 -12.45
C ILE A 201 -14.86 1.54 -13.07
N GLY A 202 -15.63 0.67 -12.41
CA GLY A 202 -16.94 0.23 -12.89
C GLY A 202 -17.92 1.39 -13.10
N TRP A 203 -17.96 2.34 -12.17
CA TRP A 203 -18.76 3.55 -12.30
C TRP A 203 -18.39 4.37 -13.52
N GLN A 204 -17.08 4.58 -13.75
CA GLN A 204 -16.58 5.35 -14.88
C GLN A 204 -16.90 4.69 -16.23
N MET A 205 -16.92 3.36 -16.29
CA MET A 205 -17.29 2.62 -17.51
C MET A 205 -18.77 2.77 -17.86
N LEU A 206 -19.63 3.03 -16.85
CA LEU A 206 -21.08 3.15 -17.04
C LEU A 206 -21.55 4.61 -17.18
N HIS A 207 -20.73 5.58 -16.77
CA HIS A 207 -21.11 6.99 -16.71
C HIS A 207 -20.00 7.85 -17.32
N PRO A 208 -20.31 8.67 -18.33
CA PRO A 208 -19.34 9.59 -18.90
C PRO A 208 -18.88 10.61 -17.85
N PRO A 209 -17.66 11.15 -18.01
CA PRO A 209 -17.15 12.22 -17.14
C PRO A 209 -18.09 13.43 -17.13
N SER A 210 -18.35 14.01 -15.95
CA SER A 210 -19.12 15.22 -15.85
C SER A 210 -18.37 16.42 -16.45
N GLU A 211 -19.08 17.46 -16.87
CA GLU A 211 -18.48 18.70 -17.35
C GLU A 211 -17.55 19.34 -16.30
N ALA A 212 -17.98 19.31 -15.03
CA ALA A 212 -17.18 19.81 -13.92
C ALA A 212 -15.85 19.03 -13.78
N GLN A 213 -15.87 17.71 -14.01
CA GLN A 213 -14.65 16.88 -13.98
C GLN A 213 -13.75 17.22 -15.18
N ARG A 214 -14.30 17.37 -16.39
CA ARG A 214 -13.55 17.79 -17.59
C ARG A 214 -12.89 19.14 -17.39
N ALA A 215 -13.65 20.11 -16.90
CA ALA A 215 -13.16 21.46 -16.62
C ALA A 215 -12.04 21.46 -15.57
N LEU A 216 -12.18 20.66 -14.50
CA LEU A 216 -11.17 20.56 -13.44
C LEU A 216 -9.84 19.98 -13.95
N ILE A 217 -9.88 18.91 -14.75
CA ILE A 217 -8.67 18.22 -15.19
C ILE A 217 -8.07 18.81 -16.48
N GLY A 218 -8.83 19.64 -17.20
CA GLY A 218 -8.39 20.27 -18.46
C GLY A 218 -8.69 19.45 -19.71
N GLY A 219 -9.60 18.46 -19.66
CA GLY A 219 -9.96 17.65 -20.82
C GLY A 219 -10.69 16.34 -20.46
N ASP A 220 -10.82 15.45 -21.45
CA ASP A 220 -11.50 14.17 -21.27
C ASP A 220 -10.66 13.15 -20.49
N VAL A 221 -11.35 12.37 -19.65
CA VAL A 221 -10.74 11.22 -18.93
C VAL A 221 -10.79 10.01 -19.85
N MET A 222 -9.65 9.43 -20.13
CA MET A 222 -9.57 8.15 -20.81
C MET A 222 -9.85 7.02 -19.81
N VAL A 223 -11.12 6.61 -19.74
CA VAL A 223 -11.59 5.61 -18.76
C VAL A 223 -11.02 4.23 -19.03
N GLU A 224 -10.83 3.88 -20.30
CA GLU A 224 -10.23 2.63 -20.74
C GLU A 224 -8.82 2.45 -20.17
N ALA A 225 -8.04 3.52 -20.05
CA ALA A 225 -6.70 3.44 -19.45
C ALA A 225 -6.74 2.98 -17.98
N HIS A 226 -7.79 3.33 -17.23
CA HIS A 226 -7.99 2.87 -15.85
C HIS A 226 -8.27 1.38 -15.80
N LEU A 227 -9.14 0.88 -16.70
CA LEU A 227 -9.41 -0.55 -16.86
C LEU A 227 -8.16 -1.30 -17.28
N TYR A 228 -7.39 -0.79 -18.24
CA TYR A 228 -6.16 -1.42 -18.70
C TYR A 228 -5.10 -1.50 -17.58
N GLY A 229 -4.99 -0.47 -16.77
CA GLY A 229 -4.14 -0.53 -15.57
C GLY A 229 -4.54 -1.64 -14.62
N ALA A 230 -5.85 -1.81 -14.38
CA ALA A 230 -6.38 -2.88 -13.54
C ALA A 230 -6.08 -4.28 -14.13
N LEU A 231 -6.30 -4.47 -15.42
CA LEU A 231 -6.03 -5.73 -16.13
C LEU A 231 -4.53 -6.07 -16.12
N CYS A 232 -3.67 -5.10 -16.38
CA CYS A 232 -2.21 -5.29 -16.30
C CYS A 232 -1.76 -5.67 -14.89
N ALA A 233 -2.33 -5.05 -13.84
CA ALA A 233 -2.01 -5.39 -12.47
C ALA A 233 -2.45 -6.82 -12.11
N LEU A 234 -3.64 -7.24 -12.55
CA LEU A 234 -4.12 -8.60 -12.38
C LEU A 234 -3.22 -9.62 -13.10
N ALA A 235 -2.83 -9.33 -14.34
CA ALA A 235 -1.91 -10.17 -15.09
C ALA A 235 -0.55 -10.30 -14.38
N LEU A 236 0.02 -9.19 -13.89
CA LEU A 236 1.24 -9.20 -13.10
C LEU A 236 1.12 -10.07 -11.84
N TRP A 237 0.01 -9.94 -11.13
CA TRP A 237 -0.25 -10.73 -9.91
C TRP A 237 -0.34 -12.22 -10.23
N LEU A 238 -1.07 -12.60 -11.29
CA LEU A 238 -1.18 -13.99 -11.74
C LEU A 238 0.18 -14.56 -12.16
N LEU A 239 0.97 -13.82 -12.93
CA LEU A 239 2.32 -14.24 -13.36
C LEU A 239 3.24 -14.44 -12.15
N GLN A 240 3.22 -13.55 -11.18
CA GLN A 240 4.00 -13.71 -9.94
C GLN A 240 3.55 -14.94 -9.16
N TRP A 241 2.23 -15.16 -9.05
CA TRP A 241 1.70 -16.35 -8.36
C TRP A 241 2.12 -17.64 -9.06
N MET A 242 1.96 -17.74 -10.38
CA MET A 242 2.37 -18.91 -11.18
C MET A 242 3.87 -19.19 -11.03
N TRP A 243 4.71 -18.15 -11.13
CA TRP A 243 6.15 -18.29 -10.97
C TRP A 243 6.55 -18.81 -9.57
N LEU A 244 5.86 -18.37 -8.53
CA LEU A 244 6.08 -18.87 -7.17
C LEU A 244 5.67 -20.34 -7.02
N GLN A 245 4.59 -20.79 -7.70
CA GLN A 245 4.20 -22.20 -7.70
C GLN A 245 5.23 -23.07 -8.41
N LEU A 246 5.72 -22.65 -9.58
CA LEU A 246 6.73 -23.38 -10.33
C LEU A 246 8.06 -23.53 -9.59
N ARG A 247 8.41 -22.58 -8.71
CA ARG A 247 9.63 -22.69 -7.88
C ARG A 247 9.47 -23.58 -6.66
N ARG A 248 8.25 -23.96 -6.30
CA ARG A 248 7.95 -24.84 -5.17
C ARG A 248 7.78 -26.32 -5.58
N ALA A 249 7.54 -26.56 -6.87
CA ALA A 249 7.50 -27.87 -7.50
C ALA A 249 8.89 -28.36 -7.87
#